data_2acf36b21b45e2174df2393f90035d77
#
_entry.id   2acf36b21b45e2174df2393f90035d77
#
_cell.length_a   1.000
_cell.length_b   1.000
_cell.length_c   1.000
_cell.angle_alpha   90.00
_cell.angle_beta   90.00
_cell.angle_gamma   90.00
#
_symmetry.space_group_name_H-M   'P 1'
#
loop_
_entity.id
_entity.type
_entity.pdbx_description
1 polymer ?
#
loop_
_entity_poly.entity_id
_entity_poly.type
_entity_poly.pdbx_seq_one_letter_code
_entity_poly.pdbx_strand_id
1 'polypeptide(L)'
;MRLKPRSAVLLLAALPVLAQSGEEILARVDRLRHPWPTFTMELTLKAGEAAQRWKVSARENGDARLDGLSAKEKGRAILLLGDQMWMLLPNSKRPLKVTPQQRLMGSAAGGDVARTRFREDYAVQTLAEERLEGQDCWRLTLAAKRPALSARQVMLWVVREGSLPLKAEFQLASGKLARTAFFGPPVQSHGQAVLSRMTIEEPSGARAELLFGNWARGGVEPTAFDLPDGNR
;
A
#
# COMPACT_ATOMS: atom_id res chain seq x y z
N MET A 1 -40.56 40.05 50.93
CA MET A 1 -39.20 39.54 50.71
C MET A 1 -39.21 38.60 49.50
N ARG A 2 -38.82 39.11 48.31
CA ARG A 2 -38.92 38.36 47.01
C ARG A 2 -37.53 37.82 46.68
N LEU A 3 -37.39 36.49 46.63
CA LEU A 3 -36.19 35.85 46.16
C LEU A 3 -36.15 35.89 44.62
N LYS A 4 -35.02 36.41 44.10
CA LYS A 4 -34.69 36.34 42.64
C LYS A 4 -34.13 34.97 42.26
N PRO A 5 -34.57 34.39 41.14
CA PRO A 5 -33.97 33.14 40.66
C PRO A 5 -32.56 33.42 40.11
N ARG A 6 -31.56 32.63 40.54
CA ARG A 6 -30.21 32.62 39.99
C ARG A 6 -30.25 31.73 38.72
N SER A 7 -30.10 32.36 37.56
CA SER A 7 -29.87 31.62 36.29
C SER A 7 -28.47 31.01 36.32
N ALA A 8 -28.42 29.68 36.35
CA ALA A 8 -27.20 28.93 36.15
C ALA A 8 -26.89 28.88 34.63
N VAL A 9 -25.82 29.55 34.22
CA VAL A 9 -25.26 29.44 32.85
C VAL A 9 -24.45 28.15 32.79
N LEU A 10 -24.96 27.18 32.07
CA LEU A 10 -24.24 25.93 31.76
C LEU A 10 -23.20 26.27 30.68
N LEU A 11 -21.93 26.40 31.06
CA LEU A 11 -20.84 26.47 30.10
C LEU A 11 -20.64 25.06 29.49
N LEU A 12 -21.11 24.85 28.26
CA LEU A 12 -20.73 23.69 27.48
C LEU A 12 -19.26 23.87 27.06
N ALA A 13 -18.35 23.18 27.73
CA ALA A 13 -16.96 23.05 27.31
C ALA A 13 -16.94 22.22 26.02
N ALA A 14 -16.72 22.86 24.87
CA ALA A 14 -16.42 22.20 23.62
C ALA A 14 -15.08 21.46 23.79
N LEU A 15 -15.13 20.13 23.88
CA LEU A 15 -13.93 19.30 23.83
C LEU A 15 -13.25 19.55 22.48
N PRO A 16 -11.92 19.82 22.43
CA PRO A 16 -11.23 19.94 21.17
C PRO A 16 -11.33 18.59 20.46
N VAL A 17 -11.99 18.58 19.30
CA VAL A 17 -11.88 17.46 18.35
C VAL A 17 -10.42 17.44 17.94
N LEU A 18 -9.65 16.46 18.45
CA LEU A 18 -8.28 16.23 18.05
C LEU A 18 -8.28 16.04 16.52
N ALA A 19 -7.81 17.04 15.81
CA ALA A 19 -7.68 16.97 14.36
C ALA A 19 -6.74 15.81 14.03
N GLN A 20 -7.26 14.82 13.30
CA GLN A 20 -6.50 13.63 12.91
C GLN A 20 -5.31 14.07 12.04
N SER A 21 -4.09 13.71 12.44
CA SER A 21 -2.89 14.06 11.66
C SER A 21 -2.79 13.20 10.38
N GLY A 22 -2.20 13.76 9.32
CA GLY A 22 -1.96 13.00 8.08
C GLY A 22 -1.13 11.74 8.32
N GLU A 23 -0.17 11.77 9.23
CA GLU A 23 0.66 10.61 9.60
C GLU A 23 -0.15 9.49 10.27
N GLU A 24 -1.15 9.84 11.10
CA GLU A 24 -2.06 8.85 11.70
C GLU A 24 -2.96 8.22 10.67
N ILE A 25 -3.44 9.00 9.68
CA ILE A 25 -4.21 8.49 8.55
C ILE A 25 -3.37 7.49 7.76
N LEU A 26 -2.13 7.86 7.39
CA LEU A 26 -1.22 6.96 6.66
C LEU A 26 -0.93 5.67 7.44
N ALA A 27 -0.72 5.76 8.75
CA ALA A 27 -0.50 4.58 9.60
C ALA A 27 -1.69 3.60 9.59
N ARG A 28 -2.94 4.11 9.52
CA ARG A 28 -4.14 3.26 9.43
C ARG A 28 -4.28 2.63 8.05
N VAL A 29 -4.03 3.40 6.99
CA VAL A 29 -4.03 2.89 5.60
C VAL A 29 -2.99 1.78 5.43
N ASP A 30 -1.77 1.99 5.93
CA ASP A 30 -0.70 1.00 5.85
C ASP A 30 -1.03 -0.28 6.62
N ARG A 31 -1.74 -0.18 7.74
CA ARG A 31 -2.15 -1.34 8.54
C ARG A 31 -3.07 -2.30 7.81
N LEU A 32 -3.88 -1.82 6.86
CA LEU A 32 -4.70 -2.68 6.01
C LEU A 32 -3.88 -3.56 5.06
N ARG A 33 -2.66 -3.15 4.75
CA ARG A 33 -1.76 -3.80 3.79
C ARG A 33 -0.60 -4.51 4.46
N HIS A 34 -0.24 -4.07 5.65
CA HIS A 34 0.82 -4.61 6.51
C HIS A 34 0.26 -4.85 7.91
N PRO A 35 -0.66 -5.84 8.06
CA PRO A 35 -1.43 -6.01 9.29
C PRO A 35 -0.61 -6.55 10.46
N TRP A 36 0.51 -7.22 10.20
CA TRP A 36 1.39 -7.83 11.20
C TRP A 36 2.87 -7.60 10.89
N PRO A 37 3.77 -7.68 11.88
CA PRO A 37 5.21 -7.56 11.68
C PRO A 37 5.78 -8.56 10.68
N THR A 38 5.27 -9.80 10.70
CA THR A 38 5.55 -10.82 9.69
C THR A 38 4.26 -11.48 9.28
N PHE A 39 4.11 -11.74 7.99
CA PHE A 39 2.91 -12.40 7.44
C PHE A 39 3.18 -13.04 6.10
N THR A 40 2.30 -13.96 5.75
CA THR A 40 2.20 -14.48 4.38
C THR A 40 0.80 -14.20 3.84
N MET A 41 0.69 -14.10 2.51
CA MET A 41 -0.59 -14.02 1.79
C MET A 41 -0.45 -14.57 0.38
N GLU A 42 -1.56 -14.81 -0.28
CA GLU A 42 -1.60 -15.04 -1.73
C GLU A 42 -2.02 -13.77 -2.45
N LEU A 43 -1.24 -13.41 -3.48
CA LEU A 43 -1.54 -12.35 -4.42
C LEU A 43 -1.92 -12.97 -5.76
N THR A 44 -3.11 -12.66 -6.27
CA THR A 44 -3.47 -12.93 -7.66
C THR A 44 -3.45 -11.63 -8.44
N LEU A 45 -2.59 -11.54 -9.44
CA LEU A 45 -2.50 -10.43 -10.39
C LEU A 45 -3.21 -10.83 -11.67
N LYS A 46 -4.25 -10.08 -12.07
CA LYS A 46 -4.95 -10.26 -13.34
C LYS A 46 -4.69 -9.06 -14.24
N ALA A 47 -4.21 -9.29 -15.45
CA ALA A 47 -4.01 -8.28 -16.49
C ALA A 47 -4.50 -8.86 -17.83
N GLY A 48 -5.59 -8.34 -18.36
CA GLY A 48 -6.30 -8.95 -19.47
C GLY A 48 -6.76 -10.38 -19.12
N GLU A 49 -6.52 -11.35 -20.02
CA GLU A 49 -6.85 -12.75 -19.79
C GLU A 49 -5.82 -13.50 -18.92
N ALA A 50 -4.66 -12.91 -18.67
CA ALA A 50 -3.59 -13.54 -17.90
C ALA A 50 -3.83 -13.37 -16.40
N ALA A 51 -3.70 -14.46 -15.66
CA ALA A 51 -3.69 -14.47 -14.20
C ALA A 51 -2.39 -15.09 -13.69
N GLN A 52 -1.74 -14.37 -12.78
CA GLN A 52 -0.52 -14.82 -12.10
C GLN A 52 -0.81 -14.92 -10.61
N ARG A 53 -0.40 -16.02 -9.98
CA ARG A 53 -0.55 -16.22 -8.54
C ARG A 53 0.82 -16.28 -7.89
N TRP A 54 0.93 -15.59 -6.74
CA TRP A 54 2.17 -15.47 -5.98
C TRP A 54 1.89 -15.72 -4.50
N LYS A 55 2.76 -16.45 -3.84
CA LYS A 55 2.84 -16.44 -2.38
C LYS A 55 3.73 -15.27 -1.97
N VAL A 56 3.19 -14.37 -1.16
CA VAL A 56 3.93 -13.23 -0.62
C VAL A 56 4.32 -13.56 0.81
N SER A 57 5.59 -13.38 1.14
CA SER A 57 6.12 -13.39 2.50
C SER A 57 6.67 -12.00 2.79
N ALA A 58 6.26 -11.37 3.88
CA ALA A 58 6.67 -10.01 4.21
C ALA A 58 7.09 -9.88 5.67
N ARG A 59 7.96 -8.91 5.96
CA ARG A 59 8.41 -8.57 7.30
C ARG A 59 8.34 -7.07 7.58
N GLU A 60 8.39 -6.70 8.86
CA GLU A 60 8.13 -5.36 9.37
C GLU A 60 8.97 -4.26 8.73
N ASN A 61 10.21 -4.55 8.40
CA ASN A 61 11.11 -3.59 7.74
C ASN A 61 10.74 -3.30 6.26
N GLY A 62 9.66 -3.89 5.74
CA GLY A 62 9.19 -3.71 4.37
C GLY A 62 9.82 -4.66 3.35
N ASP A 63 10.75 -5.52 3.76
CA ASP A 63 11.24 -6.56 2.88
C ASP A 63 10.14 -7.57 2.57
N ALA A 64 10.09 -8.01 1.33
CA ALA A 64 9.11 -8.99 0.89
C ALA A 64 9.71 -9.94 -0.16
N ARG A 65 9.19 -11.17 -0.16
CA ARG A 65 9.46 -12.18 -1.18
C ARG A 65 8.15 -12.63 -1.79
N LEU A 66 8.11 -12.70 -3.11
CA LEU A 66 7.00 -13.23 -3.88
C LEU A 66 7.48 -14.48 -4.61
N ASP A 67 6.91 -15.64 -4.29
CA ASP A 67 7.20 -16.91 -4.96
C ASP A 67 6.05 -17.27 -5.92
N GLY A 68 6.39 -17.57 -7.17
CA GLY A 68 5.41 -17.90 -8.22
C GLY A 68 4.68 -19.22 -7.94
N LEU A 69 3.34 -19.16 -7.90
CA LEU A 69 2.45 -20.32 -7.67
C LEU A 69 1.83 -20.85 -8.96
N SER A 70 1.53 -20.00 -9.95
CA SER A 70 0.99 -20.44 -11.23
C SER A 70 2.04 -21.14 -12.08
N ALA A 71 1.63 -22.03 -12.99
CA ALA A 71 2.54 -22.86 -13.77
C ALA A 71 3.61 -22.08 -14.54
N LYS A 72 3.25 -20.90 -15.10
CA LYS A 72 4.18 -20.02 -15.82
C LYS A 72 5.18 -19.31 -14.90
N GLU A 73 4.84 -19.13 -13.62
CA GLU A 73 5.65 -18.41 -12.64
C GLU A 73 6.42 -19.35 -11.71
N LYS A 74 6.16 -20.65 -11.78
CA LYS A 74 6.78 -21.67 -10.92
C LYS A 74 8.31 -21.61 -11.00
N GLY A 75 8.95 -21.50 -9.83
CA GLY A 75 10.41 -21.37 -9.71
C GLY A 75 10.94 -19.94 -9.91
N ARG A 76 10.08 -18.96 -10.24
CA ARG A 76 10.41 -17.55 -10.22
C ARG A 76 10.17 -16.98 -8.83
N ALA A 77 11.01 -16.06 -8.40
CA ALA A 77 10.74 -15.26 -7.23
C ALA A 77 11.10 -13.78 -7.46
N ILE A 78 10.44 -12.90 -6.73
CA ILE A 78 10.76 -11.48 -6.66
C ILE A 78 11.15 -11.20 -5.22
N LEU A 79 12.33 -10.63 -5.00
CA LEU A 79 12.77 -10.14 -3.70
C LEU A 79 12.74 -8.62 -3.68
N LEU A 80 12.16 -8.08 -2.62
CA LEU A 80 12.13 -6.66 -2.29
C LEU A 80 12.94 -6.50 -1.00
N LEU A 81 14.11 -5.91 -1.10
CA LEU A 81 15.06 -5.73 0.02
C LEU A 81 15.41 -4.24 0.14
N GLY A 82 14.87 -3.58 1.15
CA GLY A 82 14.93 -2.12 1.26
C GLY A 82 14.45 -1.45 -0.03
N ASP A 83 15.28 -0.64 -0.67
CA ASP A 83 14.96 0.05 -1.92
C ASP A 83 15.25 -0.78 -3.19
N GLN A 84 15.71 -2.00 -3.04
CA GLN A 84 16.13 -2.84 -4.16
C GLN A 84 15.07 -3.90 -4.47
N MET A 85 14.86 -4.15 -5.76
CA MET A 85 14.02 -5.23 -6.25
C MET A 85 14.87 -6.16 -7.11
N TRP A 86 14.75 -7.46 -6.85
CA TRP A 86 15.47 -8.50 -7.55
C TRP A 86 14.51 -9.53 -8.10
N MET A 87 14.77 -10.01 -9.31
CA MET A 87 14.05 -11.12 -9.92
C MET A 87 14.96 -12.36 -9.94
N LEU A 88 14.45 -13.44 -9.37
CA LEU A 88 15.09 -14.76 -9.38
C LEU A 88 14.41 -15.63 -10.47
N LEU A 89 15.20 -16.19 -11.35
CA LEU A 89 14.71 -17.07 -12.41
C LEU A 89 15.08 -18.53 -12.10
N PRO A 90 14.22 -19.53 -12.47
CA PRO A 90 14.42 -20.92 -12.08
C PRO A 90 15.72 -21.53 -12.60
N ASN A 91 16.21 -21.05 -13.73
CA ASN A 91 17.41 -21.56 -14.39
C ASN A 91 18.63 -20.64 -14.26
N SER A 92 18.59 -19.65 -13.37
CA SER A 92 19.68 -18.69 -13.15
C SER A 92 20.06 -18.63 -11.67
N LYS A 93 21.35 -18.81 -11.38
CA LYS A 93 21.89 -18.54 -10.04
C LYS A 93 22.12 -17.04 -9.79
N ARG A 94 22.03 -16.19 -10.84
CA ARG A 94 22.28 -14.76 -10.73
C ARG A 94 20.97 -13.99 -10.64
N PRO A 95 20.71 -13.28 -9.51
CA PRO A 95 19.57 -12.40 -9.39
C PRO A 95 19.64 -11.24 -10.40
N LEU A 96 18.52 -10.91 -11.03
CA LEU A 96 18.41 -9.76 -11.92
C LEU A 96 17.87 -8.57 -11.14
N LYS A 97 18.64 -7.49 -11.07
CA LYS A 97 18.20 -6.25 -10.43
C LYS A 97 17.18 -5.51 -11.30
N VAL A 98 16.03 -5.17 -10.72
CA VAL A 98 14.97 -4.40 -11.40
C VAL A 98 15.12 -2.92 -11.05
N THR A 99 15.27 -2.07 -12.08
CA THR A 99 15.41 -0.63 -11.89
C THR A 99 14.09 0.04 -11.50
N PRO A 100 14.10 1.25 -10.87
CA PRO A 100 12.87 1.98 -10.55
C PRO A 100 11.96 2.21 -11.76
N GLN A 101 12.53 2.48 -12.94
CA GLN A 101 11.77 2.66 -14.19
C GLN A 101 11.08 1.37 -14.64
N GLN A 102 11.77 0.24 -14.55
CA GLN A 102 11.19 -1.07 -14.87
C GLN A 102 10.06 -1.47 -13.92
N ARG A 103 10.07 -0.98 -12.65
CA ARG A 103 8.98 -1.20 -11.68
C ARG A 103 7.67 -0.50 -12.07
N LEU A 104 7.74 0.53 -12.92
CA LEU A 104 6.57 1.25 -13.41
C LEU A 104 5.85 0.52 -14.54
N MET A 105 6.39 -0.58 -15.06
CA MET A 105 5.91 -1.25 -16.27
C MET A 105 5.53 -2.70 -16.00
N GLY A 106 4.45 -3.15 -16.64
CA GLY A 106 4.02 -4.54 -16.64
C GLY A 106 3.70 -5.11 -15.24
N SER A 107 4.00 -6.38 -15.02
CA SER A 107 3.75 -7.07 -13.76
C SER A 107 4.51 -6.50 -12.55
N ALA A 108 5.66 -5.86 -12.78
CA ALA A 108 6.44 -5.21 -11.74
C ALA A 108 5.72 -3.97 -11.15
N ALA A 109 4.89 -3.29 -11.93
CA ALA A 109 4.10 -2.15 -11.47
C ALA A 109 3.13 -2.51 -10.35
N GLY A 110 2.46 -3.65 -10.48
CA GLY A 110 1.57 -4.18 -9.42
C GLY A 110 2.31 -4.44 -8.12
N GLY A 111 3.48 -5.07 -8.20
CA GLY A 111 4.32 -5.35 -7.03
C GLY A 111 4.80 -4.09 -6.32
N ASP A 112 5.17 -3.06 -7.06
CA ASP A 112 5.63 -1.78 -6.50
C ASP A 112 4.51 -1.06 -5.72
N VAL A 113 3.29 -0.99 -6.29
CA VAL A 113 2.14 -0.40 -5.59
C VAL A 113 1.73 -1.27 -4.39
N ALA A 114 1.72 -2.60 -4.54
CA ALA A 114 1.37 -3.50 -3.45
C ALA A 114 2.36 -3.39 -2.27
N ARG A 115 3.62 -3.06 -2.53
CA ARG A 115 4.67 -2.86 -1.52
C ARG A 115 4.59 -1.52 -0.81
N THR A 116 4.09 -0.46 -1.45
CA THR A 116 4.14 0.92 -0.92
C THR A 116 3.69 0.98 0.53
N ARG A 117 4.52 1.56 1.40
CA ARG A 117 4.22 1.90 2.79
C ARG A 117 4.14 3.41 2.88
N PHE A 118 2.92 3.94 2.80
CA PHE A 118 2.71 5.37 2.63
C PHE A 118 3.40 6.20 3.71
N ARG A 119 3.28 5.80 4.98
CA ARG A 119 3.89 6.51 6.09
C ARG A 119 5.41 6.51 6.06
N GLU A 120 6.03 5.41 5.64
CA GLU A 120 7.49 5.31 5.59
C GLU A 120 8.08 5.92 4.34
N ASP A 121 7.40 5.71 3.21
CA ASP A 121 7.89 6.09 1.90
C ASP A 121 7.65 7.58 1.58
N TYR A 122 6.60 8.20 2.16
CA TYR A 122 6.15 9.54 1.79
C TYR A 122 5.98 10.45 3.00
N ALA A 123 6.27 11.75 2.79
CA ALA A 123 5.97 12.83 3.71
C ALA A 123 4.67 13.53 3.31
N VAL A 124 3.79 13.78 4.28
CA VAL A 124 2.55 14.55 4.06
C VAL A 124 2.92 16.00 3.79
N GLN A 125 2.53 16.52 2.62
CA GLN A 125 2.69 17.92 2.25
C GLN A 125 1.44 18.74 2.56
N THR A 126 0.27 18.21 2.21
CA THR A 126 -1.02 18.83 2.50
C THR A 126 -2.05 17.79 2.92
N LEU A 127 -2.98 18.23 3.75
CA LEU A 127 -4.17 17.49 4.16
C LEU A 127 -5.37 18.40 3.95
N ALA A 128 -6.34 17.99 3.14
CA ALA A 128 -7.55 18.73 2.84
C ALA A 128 -8.78 17.82 2.91
N GLU A 129 -9.93 18.42 3.20
CA GLU A 129 -11.21 17.74 3.07
C GLU A 129 -11.68 17.80 1.62
N GLU A 130 -12.16 16.68 1.11
CA GLU A 130 -12.70 16.58 -0.25
C GLU A 130 -13.80 15.52 -0.31
N ARG A 131 -14.81 15.71 -1.14
CA ARG A 131 -15.82 14.70 -1.39
C ARG A 131 -15.49 13.95 -2.67
N LEU A 132 -15.30 12.62 -2.56
CA LEU A 132 -15.01 11.74 -3.70
C LEU A 132 -16.07 10.64 -3.76
N GLU A 133 -16.70 10.46 -4.93
CA GLU A 133 -17.72 9.42 -5.16
C GLU A 133 -18.84 9.40 -4.08
N GLY A 134 -19.23 10.59 -3.62
CA GLY A 134 -20.28 10.74 -2.60
C GLY A 134 -19.81 10.52 -1.15
N GLN A 135 -18.53 10.20 -0.91
CA GLN A 135 -17.96 9.97 0.41
C GLN A 135 -17.10 11.16 0.86
N ASP A 136 -17.19 11.50 2.14
CA ASP A 136 -16.35 12.53 2.74
C ASP A 136 -14.95 11.95 3.01
N CYS A 137 -13.95 12.54 2.38
CA CYS A 137 -12.57 12.04 2.35
C CYS A 137 -11.57 13.06 2.90
N TRP A 138 -10.48 12.56 3.40
CA TRP A 138 -9.22 13.28 3.46
C TRP A 138 -8.49 13.10 2.14
N ARG A 139 -8.08 14.20 1.51
CA ARG A 139 -7.12 14.18 0.40
C ARG A 139 -5.75 14.59 0.93
N LEU A 140 -4.80 13.65 0.84
CA LEU A 140 -3.42 13.87 1.22
C LEU A 140 -2.57 14.05 -0.04
N THR A 141 -1.75 15.10 -0.08
CA THR A 141 -0.66 15.23 -1.05
C THR A 141 0.61 14.76 -0.38
N LEU A 142 1.27 13.78 -0.97
CA LEU A 142 2.42 13.08 -0.39
C LEU A 142 3.64 13.27 -1.30
N ALA A 143 4.80 13.61 -0.72
CA ALA A 143 6.07 13.67 -1.44
C ALA A 143 6.99 12.52 -1.05
N ALA A 144 7.68 11.92 -2.02
CA ALA A 144 8.61 10.82 -1.78
C ALA A 144 9.75 11.25 -0.88
N LYS A 145 10.01 10.49 0.18
CA LYS A 145 11.12 10.70 1.12
C LYS A 145 12.48 10.30 0.53
N ARG A 146 12.48 9.41 -0.48
CA ARG A 146 13.71 8.81 -1.04
C ARG A 146 13.70 8.84 -2.57
N PRO A 147 14.87 9.08 -3.22
CA PRO A 147 14.97 9.08 -4.69
C PRO A 147 14.66 7.73 -5.35
N ALA A 148 14.83 6.63 -4.63
CA ALA A 148 14.60 5.28 -5.13
C ALA A 148 13.13 4.92 -5.33
N LEU A 149 12.19 5.75 -4.82
CA LEU A 149 10.76 5.54 -5.03
C LEU A 149 10.38 5.88 -6.48
N SER A 150 9.58 5.02 -7.10
CA SER A 150 9.16 5.13 -8.49
C SER A 150 8.25 6.35 -8.73
N ALA A 151 7.34 6.65 -7.80
CA ALA A 151 6.51 7.84 -7.82
C ALA A 151 7.10 8.93 -6.92
N ARG A 152 7.21 10.15 -7.43
CA ARG A 152 7.74 11.30 -6.68
C ARG A 152 6.68 12.01 -5.85
N GLN A 153 5.44 11.92 -6.28
CA GLN A 153 4.29 12.45 -5.58
C GLN A 153 3.13 11.46 -5.63
N VAL A 154 2.33 11.44 -4.57
CA VAL A 154 1.09 10.66 -4.51
C VAL A 154 -0.02 11.56 -3.99
N MET A 155 -1.17 11.56 -4.67
CA MET A 155 -2.41 12.05 -4.11
C MET A 155 -3.21 10.86 -3.61
N LEU A 156 -3.56 10.84 -2.31
CA LEU A 156 -4.27 9.74 -1.65
C LEU A 156 -5.58 10.24 -1.07
N TRP A 157 -6.68 9.59 -1.44
CA TRP A 157 -8.01 9.83 -0.88
C TRP A 157 -8.36 8.72 0.11
N VAL A 158 -8.71 9.13 1.32
CA VAL A 158 -9.02 8.24 2.44
C VAL A 158 -10.36 8.65 3.04
N VAL A 159 -11.32 7.74 3.13
CA VAL A 159 -12.61 7.98 3.77
C VAL A 159 -12.38 8.45 5.20
N ARG A 160 -13.03 9.54 5.61
CA ARG A 160 -12.87 10.11 6.95
C ARG A 160 -13.31 9.14 8.04
N GLU A 161 -14.42 8.48 7.83
CA GLU A 161 -14.90 7.43 8.71
C GLU A 161 -14.15 6.12 8.43
N GLY A 162 -13.49 5.55 9.44
CA GLY A 162 -12.77 4.28 9.34
C GLY A 162 -11.40 4.34 8.66
N SER A 163 -11.00 5.47 8.08
CA SER A 163 -9.70 5.67 7.40
C SER A 163 -9.42 4.64 6.30
N LEU A 164 -10.43 4.35 5.48
CA LEU A 164 -10.30 3.42 4.36
C LEU A 164 -9.78 4.15 3.11
N PRO A 165 -8.70 3.68 2.47
CA PRO A 165 -8.25 4.27 1.22
C PRO A 165 -9.25 3.95 0.10
N LEU A 166 -9.56 4.95 -0.73
CA LEU A 166 -10.40 4.78 -1.94
C LEU A 166 -9.54 4.79 -3.19
N LYS A 167 -8.67 5.79 -3.31
CA LYS A 167 -7.93 6.08 -4.53
C LYS A 167 -6.55 6.63 -4.21
N ALA A 168 -5.55 6.27 -5.01
CA ALA A 168 -4.24 6.91 -5.01
C ALA A 168 -3.77 7.18 -6.44
N GLU A 169 -3.29 8.39 -6.70
CA GLU A 169 -2.68 8.79 -7.96
C GLU A 169 -1.18 8.95 -7.79
N PHE A 170 -0.42 8.17 -8.54
CA PHE A 170 1.05 8.14 -8.48
C PHE A 170 1.63 8.94 -9.62
N GLN A 171 2.45 9.96 -9.31
CA GLN A 171 3.02 10.88 -10.28
C GLN A 171 4.54 10.75 -10.38
N LEU A 172 5.04 10.88 -11.59
CA LEU A 172 6.48 10.92 -11.90
C LEU A 172 7.11 12.25 -11.45
N ALA A 173 8.44 12.35 -11.53
CA ALA A 173 9.17 13.59 -11.28
C ALA A 173 8.75 14.74 -12.23
N SER A 174 8.27 14.40 -13.41
CA SER A 174 7.73 15.36 -14.39
C SER A 174 6.34 15.90 -14.04
N GLY A 175 5.70 15.41 -12.98
CA GLY A 175 4.30 15.71 -12.64
C GLY A 175 3.28 14.90 -13.44
N LYS A 176 3.70 14.10 -14.42
CA LYS A 176 2.79 13.26 -15.20
C LYS A 176 2.25 12.11 -14.35
N LEU A 177 0.96 11.84 -14.47
CA LEU A 177 0.32 10.66 -13.88
C LEU A 177 0.97 9.40 -14.46
N ALA A 178 1.49 8.56 -13.57
CA ALA A 178 2.04 7.26 -13.94
C ALA A 178 0.97 6.17 -13.86
N ARG A 179 0.14 6.19 -12.82
CA ARG A 179 -0.92 5.22 -12.58
C ARG A 179 -1.89 5.70 -11.50
N THR A 180 -3.09 5.14 -11.51
CA THR A 180 -4.10 5.29 -10.46
C THR A 180 -4.34 3.93 -9.83
N ALA A 181 -4.38 3.88 -8.50
CA ALA A 181 -4.81 2.70 -7.74
C ALA A 181 -6.17 2.97 -7.09
N PHE A 182 -7.10 2.02 -7.23
CA PHE A 182 -8.38 2.01 -6.55
C PHE A 182 -8.38 0.87 -5.54
N PHE A 183 -8.78 1.16 -4.31
CA PHE A 183 -8.77 0.18 -3.21
C PHE A 183 -10.17 -0.39 -3.00
N GLY A 184 -10.26 -1.70 -2.94
CA GLY A 184 -11.51 -2.38 -2.59
C GLY A 184 -11.77 -2.37 -1.08
N PRO A 185 -12.98 -2.78 -0.66
CA PRO A 185 -13.32 -2.84 0.75
C PRO A 185 -12.40 -3.83 1.49
N PRO A 186 -12.06 -3.56 2.75
CA PRO A 186 -11.30 -4.49 3.57
C PRO A 186 -12.16 -5.71 3.94
N VAL A 187 -11.49 -6.82 4.25
CA VAL A 187 -12.10 -8.02 4.81
C VAL A 187 -11.45 -8.35 6.16
N GLN A 188 -12.14 -9.11 6.99
CA GLN A 188 -11.59 -9.54 8.27
C GLN A 188 -10.74 -10.81 8.09
N SER A 189 -9.54 -10.79 8.64
CA SER A 189 -8.64 -11.93 8.71
C SER A 189 -7.92 -11.94 10.06
N HIS A 190 -8.02 -13.05 10.81
CA HIS A 190 -7.39 -13.22 12.14
C HIS A 190 -7.59 -12.00 13.07
N GLY A 191 -8.81 -11.44 13.10
CA GLY A 191 -9.16 -10.30 13.94
C GLY A 191 -8.64 -8.93 13.47
N GLN A 192 -8.07 -8.86 12.27
CA GLN A 192 -7.59 -7.63 11.65
C GLN A 192 -8.32 -7.36 10.32
N ALA A 193 -8.60 -6.08 10.04
CA ALA A 193 -9.04 -5.66 8.72
C ALA A 193 -7.83 -5.67 7.77
N VAL A 194 -7.97 -6.34 6.63
CA VAL A 194 -6.92 -6.45 5.61
C VAL A 194 -7.47 -6.09 4.24
N LEU A 195 -6.62 -5.61 3.36
CA LEU A 195 -7.00 -5.29 1.99
C LEU A 195 -7.38 -6.58 1.24
N SER A 196 -8.53 -6.56 0.53
CA SER A 196 -8.99 -7.69 -0.27
C SER A 196 -8.66 -7.56 -1.75
N ARG A 197 -8.68 -6.33 -2.27
CA ARG A 197 -8.52 -6.04 -3.71
C ARG A 197 -7.96 -4.65 -3.94
N MET A 198 -7.22 -4.52 -5.04
CA MET A 198 -6.79 -3.24 -5.60
C MET A 198 -6.85 -3.32 -7.12
N THR A 199 -7.30 -2.25 -7.77
CA THR A 199 -7.22 -2.11 -9.24
C THR A 199 -6.19 -1.03 -9.54
N ILE A 200 -5.31 -1.28 -10.49
CA ILE A 200 -4.33 -0.32 -10.99
C ILE A 200 -4.66 0.00 -12.43
N GLU A 201 -4.72 1.27 -12.75
CA GLU A 201 -4.96 1.79 -14.10
C GLU A 201 -3.80 2.69 -14.53
N GLU A 202 -3.34 2.52 -15.77
CA GLU A 202 -2.33 3.37 -16.38
C GLU A 202 -3.00 4.36 -17.36
N PRO A 203 -2.40 5.53 -17.63
CA PRO A 203 -2.91 6.48 -18.62
C PRO A 203 -3.03 5.88 -20.04
N SER A 204 -2.30 4.82 -20.34
CA SER A 204 -2.40 4.03 -21.57
C SER A 204 -3.72 3.27 -21.72
N GLY A 205 -4.53 3.20 -20.66
CA GLY A 205 -5.71 2.36 -20.57
C GLY A 205 -5.43 0.93 -20.09
N ALA A 206 -4.16 0.58 -19.85
CA ALA A 206 -3.83 -0.71 -19.27
C ALA A 206 -4.37 -0.81 -17.84
N ARG A 207 -4.99 -1.95 -17.51
CA ARG A 207 -5.62 -2.20 -16.22
C ARG A 207 -5.15 -3.55 -15.66
N ALA A 208 -4.86 -3.56 -14.36
CA ALA A 208 -4.55 -4.76 -13.61
C ALA A 208 -5.38 -4.83 -12.32
N GLU A 209 -5.85 -6.02 -11.98
CA GLU A 209 -6.52 -6.29 -10.71
C GLU A 209 -5.62 -7.14 -9.82
N LEU A 210 -5.44 -6.71 -8.58
CA LEU A 210 -4.72 -7.41 -7.54
C LEU A 210 -5.74 -7.90 -6.50
N LEU A 211 -5.79 -9.23 -6.31
CA LEU A 211 -6.62 -9.85 -5.27
C LEU A 211 -5.70 -10.40 -4.18
N PHE A 212 -6.00 -10.03 -2.94
CA PHE A 212 -5.25 -10.43 -1.75
C PHE A 212 -6.06 -11.42 -0.93
N GLY A 213 -5.51 -12.58 -0.65
CA GLY A 213 -6.21 -13.64 0.08
C GLY A 213 -5.26 -14.50 0.89
N ASN A 214 -5.83 -15.48 1.60
CA ASN A 214 -5.07 -16.45 2.38
C ASN A 214 -4.03 -15.82 3.31
N TRP A 215 -4.43 -14.72 3.96
CA TRP A 215 -3.60 -14.00 4.91
C TRP A 215 -3.31 -14.88 6.14
N ALA A 216 -2.04 -14.99 6.53
CA ALA A 216 -1.60 -15.70 7.70
C ALA A 216 -0.53 -14.89 8.46
N ARG A 217 -0.67 -14.81 9.78
CA ARG A 217 0.28 -14.14 10.66
C ARG A 217 1.53 -15.00 10.86
N GLY A 218 2.73 -14.44 10.72
CA GLY A 218 3.99 -15.16 10.86
C GLY A 218 4.28 -16.09 9.68
N GLY A 219 4.94 -17.21 9.93
CA GLY A 219 5.23 -18.24 8.92
C GLY A 219 6.27 -17.84 7.88
N VAL A 220 7.16 -16.91 8.22
CA VAL A 220 8.20 -16.41 7.33
C VAL A 220 9.56 -16.83 7.84
N GLU A 221 10.25 -17.69 7.07
CA GLU A 221 11.62 -18.09 7.38
C GLU A 221 12.60 -16.92 7.19
N PRO A 222 13.51 -16.68 8.14
CA PRO A 222 14.51 -15.60 8.03
C PRO A 222 15.32 -15.65 6.73
N THR A 223 15.72 -16.85 6.30
CA THR A 223 16.49 -17.10 5.07
C THR A 223 15.70 -16.89 3.78
N ALA A 224 14.37 -16.72 3.86
CA ALA A 224 13.55 -16.46 2.69
C ALA A 224 13.95 -15.16 1.94
N PHE A 225 14.63 -14.26 2.62
CA PHE A 225 15.06 -12.96 2.08
C PHE A 225 16.54 -12.92 1.66
N ASP A 226 17.24 -14.03 1.75
CA ASP A 226 18.64 -14.09 1.34
C ASP A 226 18.73 -14.11 -0.20
N LEU A 227 19.65 -13.31 -0.73
CA LEU A 227 20.01 -13.41 -2.15
C LEU A 227 20.86 -14.67 -2.35
N PRO A 228 20.64 -15.44 -3.44
CA PRO A 228 21.52 -16.54 -3.79
C PRO A 228 22.98 -16.07 -3.89
N ASP A 229 23.91 -16.92 -3.46
CA ASP A 229 25.34 -16.64 -3.49
C ASP A 229 25.80 -16.24 -4.91
N GLY A 230 26.40 -15.05 -5.02
CA GLY A 230 26.89 -14.47 -6.28
C GLY A 230 26.81 -12.95 -6.35
N ASN A 231 26.18 -12.29 -5.40
CA ASN A 231 26.05 -10.82 -5.36
C ASN A 231 26.27 -10.29 -3.91
N ARG A 232 27.46 -10.48 -3.39
CA ARG A 232 27.98 -9.67 -2.27
C ARG A 232 28.90 -8.60 -2.82
#